data_f349a87a3f0857511b098e5d1586d642
#
_entry.id   f349a87a3f0857511b098e5d1586d642
#
_cell.length_a   1.000
_cell.length_b   1.000
_cell.length_c   1.000
_cell.angle_alpha   90.00
_cell.angle_beta   90.00
_cell.angle_gamma   90.00
#
_symmetry.space_group_name_H-M   'P 1'
#
loop_
_entity.id
_entity.type
_entity.pdbx_description
1 polymer ?
#
loop_
_entity_poly.entity_id
_entity_poly.type
_entity_poly.pdbx_seq_one_letter_code
_entity_poly.pdbx_strand_id
1 'polypeptide(L)'
;MKRDLELIRKILLWAEQNCDGRHDIMAPFIHIAGATPIEIDFQLRLLRDEKLIVYEGRKLKPVTRWVHFTRLTSKGYDLLHALKNDSI
;
A
#
# COMPACT_ATOMS: atom_id res chain seq x y z
N MET A 1 0.39 10.02 -14.21
CA MET A 1 -0.23 8.81 -13.63
C MET A 1 -1.52 9.16 -12.94
N LYS A 2 -2.41 8.21 -12.83
CA LYS A 2 -3.73 8.42 -12.23
C LYS A 2 -3.95 7.43 -11.09
N ARG A 3 -4.90 7.77 -10.21
CA ARG A 3 -5.39 6.79 -9.24
C ARG A 3 -5.97 5.60 -10.02
N ASP A 4 -5.57 4.40 -9.62
CA ASP A 4 -6.01 3.15 -10.25
C ASP A 4 -6.60 2.25 -9.17
N LEU A 5 -7.93 2.21 -9.08
CA LEU A 5 -8.62 1.47 -8.02
C LEU A 5 -8.37 -0.04 -8.10
N GLU A 6 -8.21 -0.58 -9.30
CA GLU A 6 -7.90 -2.00 -9.43
C GLU A 6 -6.50 -2.31 -8.89
N LEU A 7 -5.52 -1.47 -9.21
CA LEU A 7 -4.16 -1.63 -8.67
C LEU A 7 -4.16 -1.41 -7.16
N ILE A 8 -4.89 -0.40 -6.67
CA ILE A 8 -5.03 -0.16 -5.23
C ILE A 8 -5.60 -1.40 -4.53
N ARG A 9 -6.65 -2.01 -5.10
CA ARG A 9 -7.24 -3.22 -4.54
C ARG A 9 -6.19 -4.34 -4.42
N LYS A 10 -5.40 -4.53 -5.45
CA LYS A 10 -4.34 -5.55 -5.46
C LYS A 10 -3.26 -5.25 -4.43
N ILE A 11 -2.87 -3.97 -4.29
CA ILE A 11 -1.89 -3.55 -3.28
C ILE A 11 -2.42 -3.83 -1.88
N LEU A 12 -3.67 -3.45 -1.61
CA LEU A 12 -4.27 -3.65 -0.29
C LEU A 12 -4.41 -5.14 0.04
N LEU A 13 -4.79 -5.97 -0.94
CA LEU A 13 -4.84 -7.43 -0.76
C LEU A 13 -3.46 -7.98 -0.44
N TRP A 14 -2.44 -7.55 -1.18
CA TRP A 14 -1.07 -7.97 -0.93
C TRP A 14 -0.63 -7.58 0.48
N ALA A 15 -0.94 -6.35 0.89
CA ALA A 15 -0.58 -5.84 2.21
C ALA A 15 -1.28 -6.63 3.33
N GLU A 16 -2.55 -6.96 3.14
CA GLU A 16 -3.29 -7.76 4.12
C GLU A 16 -2.60 -9.10 4.39
N GLN A 17 -2.04 -9.69 3.35
CA GLN A 17 -1.42 -11.01 3.44
C GLN A 17 0.04 -10.98 3.89
N ASN A 18 0.75 -9.87 3.68
CA ASN A 18 2.20 -9.83 3.82
C ASN A 18 2.71 -8.84 4.88
N CYS A 19 1.91 -7.87 5.29
CA CYS A 19 2.36 -6.89 6.29
C CYS A 19 2.17 -7.42 7.71
N ASP A 20 3.21 -7.29 8.54
CA ASP A 20 3.15 -7.73 9.93
C ASP A 20 3.18 -6.56 10.91
N GLY A 21 3.19 -5.34 10.43
CA GLY A 21 3.24 -4.14 11.26
C GLY A 21 4.62 -3.79 11.78
N ARG A 22 5.64 -4.57 11.44
CA ARG A 22 7.01 -4.39 11.96
C ARG A 22 8.03 -4.11 10.87
N HIS A 23 7.91 -4.79 9.73
CA HIS A 23 8.88 -4.66 8.64
C HIS A 23 8.46 -3.56 7.68
N ASP A 24 9.45 -2.79 7.22
CA ASP A 24 9.23 -1.75 6.22
C ASP A 24 8.89 -2.39 4.89
N ILE A 25 7.81 -1.92 4.29
CA ILE A 25 7.41 -2.33 2.95
C ILE A 25 7.52 -1.13 2.03
N MET A 26 8.01 -1.35 0.83
CA MET A 26 8.07 -0.34 -0.23
C MET A 26 7.82 -1.01 -1.58
N ALA A 27 7.53 -0.21 -2.59
CA ALA A 27 7.08 -0.71 -3.88
C ALA A 27 7.92 -1.85 -4.48
N PRO A 28 9.27 -1.83 -4.43
CA PRO A 28 10.06 -2.93 -4.99
C PRO A 28 9.80 -4.29 -4.35
N PHE A 29 9.27 -4.34 -3.13
CA PHE A 29 8.96 -5.60 -2.44
C PHE A 29 7.56 -6.13 -2.77
N ILE A 30 6.74 -5.33 -3.44
CA ILE A 30 5.37 -5.70 -3.74
C ILE A 30 5.30 -6.27 -5.16
N HIS A 31 5.01 -7.56 -5.26
CA HIS A 31 4.95 -8.24 -6.56
C HIS A 31 3.51 -8.34 -7.04
N ILE A 32 3.18 -7.51 -8.02
CA ILE A 32 1.86 -7.52 -8.66
C ILE A 32 2.07 -7.63 -10.16
N ALA A 33 1.51 -8.68 -10.76
CA ALA A 33 1.65 -8.91 -12.19
C ALA A 33 1.09 -7.72 -12.97
N GLY A 34 1.85 -7.27 -13.95
CA GLY A 34 1.45 -6.16 -14.81
C GLY A 34 1.68 -4.77 -14.25
N ALA A 35 2.27 -4.65 -13.05
CA ALA A 35 2.55 -3.36 -12.43
C ALA A 35 4.04 -3.19 -12.15
N THR A 36 4.57 -2.01 -12.43
CA THR A 36 5.96 -1.67 -12.13
C THR A 36 6.06 -1.08 -10.73
N PRO A 37 7.26 -1.10 -10.11
CA PRO A 37 7.45 -0.46 -8.81
C PRO A 37 7.08 1.03 -8.81
N ILE A 38 7.34 1.74 -9.91
CA ILE A 38 7.01 3.15 -10.02
C ILE A 38 5.49 3.36 -9.98
N GLU A 39 4.75 2.52 -10.69
CA GLU A 39 3.28 2.58 -10.68
C GLU A 39 2.73 2.27 -9.29
N ILE A 40 3.27 1.24 -8.65
CA ILE A 40 2.87 0.86 -7.30
C ILE A 40 3.17 2.00 -6.32
N ASP A 41 4.37 2.57 -6.39
CA ASP A 41 4.75 3.67 -5.49
C ASP A 41 3.83 4.88 -5.64
N PHE A 42 3.42 5.19 -6.86
CA PHE A 42 2.47 6.29 -7.08
C PHE A 42 1.17 6.04 -6.32
N GLN A 43 0.63 4.82 -6.38
CA GLN A 43 -0.59 4.48 -5.65
C GLN A 43 -0.34 4.53 -4.13
N LEU A 44 0.84 4.08 -3.67
CA LEU A 44 1.19 4.17 -2.26
C LEU A 44 1.21 5.61 -1.75
N ARG A 45 1.65 6.56 -2.58
CA ARG A 45 1.63 7.98 -2.20
C ARG A 45 0.21 8.47 -1.97
N LEU A 46 -0.73 8.05 -2.84
CA LEU A 46 -2.13 8.40 -2.67
C LEU A 46 -2.72 7.76 -1.41
N LEU A 47 -2.37 6.51 -1.16
CA LEU A 47 -2.83 5.81 0.05
C LEU A 47 -2.29 6.48 1.32
N ARG A 48 -1.03 6.91 1.29
CA ARG A 48 -0.43 7.64 2.40
C ARG A 48 -1.13 8.98 2.63
N ASP A 49 -1.41 9.71 1.55
CA ASP A 49 -2.06 11.02 1.65
C ASP A 49 -3.43 10.91 2.32
N GLU A 50 -4.14 9.83 2.08
CA GLU A 50 -5.44 9.58 2.67
C GLU A 50 -5.37 8.80 3.99
N LYS A 51 -4.16 8.56 4.49
CA LYS A 51 -3.92 7.85 5.76
C LYS A 51 -4.47 6.43 5.77
N LEU A 52 -4.39 5.76 4.63
CA LEU A 52 -4.83 4.37 4.48
C LEU A 52 -3.71 3.38 4.80
N ILE A 53 -2.47 3.84 4.77
CA ILE A 53 -1.29 3.10 5.19
C ILE A 53 -0.53 3.93 6.19
N VAL A 54 0.25 3.27 7.06
CA VAL A 54 1.02 3.96 8.10
C VAL A 54 2.39 3.31 8.27
N TYR A 55 3.37 4.13 8.58
CA TYR A 55 4.72 3.69 8.91
C TYR A 55 4.93 3.80 10.41
N GLU A 56 5.16 2.66 11.05
CA GLU A 56 5.40 2.60 12.50
C GLU A 56 6.79 2.04 12.81
N GLY A 57 7.73 2.27 11.91
CA GLY A 57 9.11 1.82 12.10
C GLY A 57 9.78 2.53 13.27
N ARG A 58 10.70 1.83 13.93
CA ARG A 58 11.45 2.36 15.08
C ARG A 58 12.62 3.24 14.68
N LYS A 59 13.03 3.15 13.42
CA LYS A 59 14.18 3.91 12.92
C LYS A 59 13.73 5.23 12.35
N LEU A 60 14.62 6.21 12.38
CA LEU A 60 14.42 7.43 11.61
C LEU A 60 14.07 7.03 10.18
N LYS A 61 13.09 7.72 9.62
CA LYS A 61 12.60 7.46 8.28
C LYS A 61 13.78 7.39 7.31
N PRO A 62 14.02 6.26 6.63
CA PRO A 62 15.14 6.17 5.71
C PRO A 62 14.98 7.17 4.57
N VAL A 63 16.10 7.76 4.15
CA VAL A 63 16.11 8.69 3.03
C VAL A 63 16.05 7.86 1.76
N THR A 64 14.86 7.57 1.29
CA THR A 64 14.66 6.89 0.00
C THR A 64 13.57 7.61 -0.78
N ARG A 65 13.53 7.35 -2.08
CA ARG A 65 12.49 7.90 -2.95
C ARG A 65 11.17 7.14 -2.82
N TRP A 66 11.20 5.96 -2.20
CA TRP A 66 10.03 5.09 -2.10
C TRP A 66 9.20 5.42 -0.87
N VAL A 67 7.88 5.31 -0.99
CA VAL A 67 6.99 5.37 0.17
C VAL A 67 7.18 4.13 1.02
N HIS A 68 7.35 4.32 2.32
CA HIS A 68 7.49 3.23 3.29
C HIS A 68 6.22 3.10 4.10
N PHE A 69 5.82 1.87 4.38
CA PHE A 69 4.72 1.62 5.30
C PHE A 69 4.94 0.26 5.98
N THR A 70 4.29 0.06 7.12
CA THR A 70 4.40 -1.18 7.88
C THR A 70 3.08 -1.93 7.95
N ARG A 71 1.96 -1.24 7.79
CA ARG A 71 0.64 -1.89 7.81
C ARG A 71 -0.43 -0.98 7.21
N LEU A 72 -1.60 -1.55 6.98
CA LEU A 72 -2.79 -0.78 6.66
C LEU A 72 -3.35 -0.17 7.94
N THR A 73 -4.00 0.99 7.82
CA THR A 73 -4.77 1.56 8.92
C THR A 73 -6.17 0.94 8.92
N SER A 74 -6.96 1.23 9.95
CA SER A 74 -8.37 0.82 9.96
C SER A 74 -9.09 1.32 8.73
N LYS A 75 -8.81 2.55 8.31
CA LYS A 75 -9.35 3.14 7.09
C LYS A 75 -8.93 2.35 5.85
N GLY A 76 -7.68 1.87 5.84
CA GLY A 76 -7.18 1.05 4.74
C GLY A 76 -7.92 -0.28 4.64
N TYR A 77 -8.17 -0.93 5.76
CA TYR A 77 -8.95 -2.16 5.80
C TYR A 77 -10.40 -1.93 5.37
N ASP A 78 -11.00 -0.80 5.76
CA ASP A 78 -12.37 -0.46 5.36
C ASP A 78 -12.45 -0.30 3.84
N LEU A 79 -11.48 0.38 3.23
CA LEU A 79 -11.44 0.53 1.79
C LEU A 79 -11.27 -0.83 1.11
N LEU A 80 -10.37 -1.68 1.61
CA LEU A 80 -10.17 -3.00 1.06
C LEU A 80 -11.47 -3.81 1.08
N HIS A 81 -12.18 -3.76 2.22
CA HIS A 81 -13.44 -4.46 2.36
C HIS A 81 -14.47 -3.96 1.34
N ALA A 82 -14.56 -2.65 1.16
CA ALA A 82 -15.47 -2.06 0.18
C ALA A 82 -15.12 -2.50 -1.25
N LEU A 83 -13.83 -2.52 -1.58
CA LEU A 83 -13.38 -2.92 -2.92
C LEU A 83 -13.61 -4.41 -3.19
N LYS A 84 -13.51 -5.25 -2.17
CA LYS A 84 -13.83 -6.68 -2.31
C LYS A 84 -15.31 -6.91 -2.60
N ASN A 85 -16.18 -6.10 -2.00
CA ASN A 85 -17.62 -6.26 -2.15
C ASN A 85 -18.15 -5.66 -3.45
N ASP A 86 -17.35 -4.86 -4.12
CA ASP A 86 -17.73 -4.19 -5.37
C ASP A 86 -17.58 -5.09 -6.60
N SER A 87 -17.09 -6.30 -6.42
CA SER A 87 -16.86 -7.22 -7.54
C SER A 87 -18.02 -8.21 -7.72
N ILE A 88 -19.19 -7.68 -7.79
CA ILE A 88 -20.38 -8.49 -8.09
C ILE A 88 -20.59 -8.54 -9.60
#